data_3100a4bdf6e70782bef4bf7e31f50061
#
_entry.id   3100a4bdf6e70782bef4bf7e31f50061
#
_cell.length_a   1.000
_cell.length_b   1.000
_cell.length_c   1.000
_cell.angle_alpha   90.00
_cell.angle_beta   90.00
_cell.angle_gamma   90.00
#
_symmetry.space_group_name_H-M   'P 1'
#
loop_
_entity.id
_entity.type
_entity.pdbx_description
1 polymer ?
#
loop_
_entity_poly.entity_id
_entity_poly.type
_entity_poly.pdbx_seq_one_letter_code
_entity_poly.pdbx_strand_id
1 'polypeptide(L)'
;MIGKSKSDLCMDTVSKQKRSEIMTRIKSCDSKIEILFRKELWKRGFRYRKNFGKYFGKPDVVLKKYKTAIFIDSCFWHGCKKHCRIPTANKKYWVEKITKNIKRDKKVSLYYKEKSWKICRVWEHNVNKKTIDKLVCDLKKEIYGVRIRNSKSFDRYKRKV
;
A
#
# COMPACT_ATOMS: atom_id res chain seq x y z
N MET A 1 -29.44 -35.47 -13.25
CA MET A 1 -29.67 -34.04 -13.05
C MET A 1 -28.33 -33.39 -12.74
N ILE A 2 -27.76 -32.70 -13.71
CA ILE A 2 -26.40 -32.15 -13.62
C ILE A 2 -26.55 -30.69 -13.15
N GLY A 3 -26.09 -30.42 -11.92
CA GLY A 3 -26.12 -29.11 -11.34
C GLY A 3 -25.22 -28.11 -12.11
N LYS A 4 -25.80 -27.08 -12.69
CA LYS A 4 -25.10 -25.97 -13.32
C LYS A 4 -24.32 -25.21 -12.25
N SER A 5 -23.00 -25.25 -12.31
CA SER A 5 -22.13 -24.36 -11.56
C SER A 5 -22.38 -22.94 -12.06
N LYS A 6 -22.85 -22.06 -11.19
CA LYS A 6 -22.89 -20.61 -11.42
C LYS A 6 -21.46 -20.09 -11.53
N SER A 7 -20.91 -20.10 -12.74
CA SER A 7 -19.80 -19.21 -13.08
C SER A 7 -20.37 -17.78 -13.05
N ASP A 8 -20.08 -17.02 -12.02
CA ASP A 8 -20.39 -15.62 -11.92
C ASP A 8 -19.74 -14.87 -13.10
N LEU A 9 -20.48 -14.76 -14.18
CA LEU A 9 -20.23 -13.81 -15.24
C LEU A 9 -20.45 -12.42 -14.63
N CYS A 10 -19.39 -11.81 -14.17
CA CYS A 10 -19.39 -10.40 -13.82
C CYS A 10 -19.60 -9.60 -15.13
N MET A 11 -20.86 -9.52 -15.56
CA MET A 11 -21.25 -8.70 -16.71
C MET A 11 -20.96 -7.26 -16.37
N ASP A 12 -20.23 -6.64 -17.26
CA ASP A 12 -19.83 -5.25 -17.18
C ASP A 12 -21.05 -4.34 -17.38
N THR A 13 -21.68 -3.96 -16.28
CA THR A 13 -22.93 -3.17 -16.25
C THR A 13 -22.73 -1.68 -16.58
N VAL A 14 -21.48 -1.25 -16.84
CA VAL A 14 -21.14 0.17 -17.00
C VAL A 14 -20.78 0.48 -18.46
N SER A 15 -21.44 1.49 -19.05
CA SER A 15 -21.13 1.97 -20.41
C SER A 15 -19.67 2.43 -20.54
N LYS A 16 -19.10 2.36 -21.76
CA LYS A 16 -17.73 2.78 -22.06
C LYS A 16 -17.45 4.22 -21.63
N GLN A 17 -18.40 5.14 -21.84
CA GLN A 17 -18.29 6.53 -21.42
C GLN A 17 -18.22 6.66 -19.91
N LYS A 18 -19.16 6.05 -19.20
CA LYS A 18 -19.22 6.08 -17.74
C LYS A 18 -17.98 5.44 -17.09
N ARG A 19 -17.41 4.42 -17.73
CA ARG A 19 -16.15 3.83 -17.31
C ARG A 19 -14.98 4.81 -17.45
N SER A 20 -14.90 5.54 -18.57
CA SER A 20 -13.90 6.57 -18.78
C SER A 20 -14.00 7.65 -17.71
N GLU A 21 -15.20 8.12 -17.38
CA GLU A 21 -15.42 9.08 -16.30
C GLU A 21 -14.99 8.55 -14.93
N ILE A 22 -15.29 7.30 -14.61
CA ILE A 22 -14.84 6.67 -13.36
C ILE A 22 -13.31 6.64 -13.31
N MET A 23 -12.67 6.25 -14.40
CA MET A 23 -11.21 6.17 -14.46
C MET A 23 -10.53 7.54 -14.34
N THR A 24 -11.10 8.61 -14.87
CA THR A 24 -10.57 9.98 -14.70
C THR A 24 -10.67 10.49 -13.28
N ARG A 25 -11.63 9.99 -12.49
CA ARG A 25 -11.81 10.35 -11.07
C ARG A 25 -10.88 9.60 -10.13
N ILE A 26 -10.22 8.55 -10.60
CA ILE A 26 -9.26 7.79 -9.78
C ILE A 26 -7.99 8.63 -9.59
N LYS A 27 -7.80 9.12 -8.38
CA LYS A 27 -6.60 9.87 -8.02
C LYS A 27 -5.40 8.94 -7.93
N SER A 28 -4.30 9.33 -8.54
CA SER A 28 -3.03 8.59 -8.51
C SER A 28 -2.27 8.74 -7.18
N CYS A 29 -2.73 9.64 -6.31
CA CYS A 29 -2.15 9.93 -5.01
C CYS A 29 -3.20 10.48 -4.05
N ASP A 30 -2.87 10.50 -2.78
CA ASP A 30 -3.75 10.97 -1.69
C ASP A 30 -5.10 10.21 -1.63
N SER A 31 -5.06 8.89 -1.84
CA SER A 31 -6.21 8.03 -1.59
C SER A 31 -6.63 8.09 -0.11
N LYS A 32 -7.90 7.79 0.17
CA LYS A 32 -8.41 7.77 1.57
C LYS A 32 -7.55 6.88 2.48
N ILE A 33 -7.07 5.77 1.97
CA ILE A 33 -6.24 4.80 2.68
C ILE A 33 -4.85 5.37 2.98
N GLU A 34 -4.21 6.01 2.01
CA GLU A 34 -2.93 6.68 2.20
C GLU A 34 -3.03 7.82 3.24
N ILE A 35 -4.10 8.61 3.17
CA ILE A 35 -4.34 9.69 4.14
C ILE A 35 -4.51 9.13 5.55
N LEU A 36 -5.32 8.06 5.71
CA LEU A 36 -5.51 7.38 6.99
C LEU A 36 -4.18 6.86 7.54
N PHE A 37 -3.43 6.15 6.72
CA PHE A 37 -2.13 5.60 7.08
C PHE A 37 -1.16 6.69 7.54
N ARG A 38 -1.05 7.78 6.78
CA ARG A 38 -0.18 8.90 7.11
C ARG A 38 -0.59 9.62 8.40
N LYS A 39 -1.89 9.83 8.63
CA LYS A 39 -2.40 10.40 9.89
C LYS A 39 -2.02 9.55 11.09
N GLU A 40 -2.14 8.23 10.96
CA GLU A 40 -1.79 7.32 12.04
C GLU A 40 -0.27 7.26 12.32
N LEU A 41 0.57 7.34 11.29
CA LEU A 41 2.02 7.48 11.47
C LEU A 41 2.38 8.78 12.20
N TRP A 42 1.74 9.89 11.79
CA TRP A 42 1.97 11.20 12.41
C TRP A 42 1.60 11.22 13.89
N LYS A 43 0.42 10.69 14.24
CA LYS A 43 -0.03 10.56 15.63
C LYS A 43 0.96 9.78 16.51
N ARG A 44 1.71 8.85 15.91
CA ARG A 44 2.72 8.04 16.60
C ARG A 44 4.12 8.65 16.59
N GLY A 45 4.23 9.93 16.17
CA GLY A 45 5.48 10.70 16.23
C GLY A 45 6.39 10.52 15.02
N PHE A 46 5.96 9.81 13.96
CA PHE A 46 6.77 9.72 12.74
C PHE A 46 6.61 10.97 11.89
N ARG A 47 7.74 11.58 11.51
CA ARG A 47 7.78 12.68 10.55
C ARG A 47 8.21 12.12 9.20
N TYR A 48 7.42 12.37 8.16
CA TYR A 48 7.57 11.79 6.83
C TYR A 48 7.46 12.83 5.72
N ARG A 49 7.88 12.45 4.54
CA ARG A 49 7.57 13.15 3.28
C ARG A 49 6.60 12.28 2.48
N LYS A 50 5.55 12.90 1.93
CA LYS A 50 4.53 12.22 1.13
C LYS A 50 4.85 12.35 -0.36
N ASN A 51 4.55 11.31 -1.15
CA ASN A 51 4.55 11.31 -2.63
C ASN A 51 5.73 12.08 -3.25
N PHE A 52 6.91 11.91 -2.68
CA PHE A 52 8.05 12.73 -3.04
C PHE A 52 8.70 12.20 -4.33
N GLY A 53 8.44 12.89 -5.46
CA GLY A 53 8.86 12.46 -6.80
C GLY A 53 10.37 12.27 -7.00
N LYS A 54 11.21 12.79 -6.10
CA LYS A 54 12.67 12.58 -6.13
C LYS A 54 13.11 11.17 -5.75
N TYR A 55 12.22 10.35 -5.16
CA TYR A 55 12.53 8.98 -4.79
C TYR A 55 12.03 8.00 -5.86
N PHE A 56 12.89 7.07 -6.24
CA PHE A 56 12.57 6.08 -7.26
C PHE A 56 11.30 5.29 -6.89
N GLY A 57 10.41 5.10 -7.85
CA GLY A 57 9.14 4.41 -7.65
C GLY A 57 8.06 5.24 -6.98
N LYS A 58 8.32 6.50 -6.58
CA LYS A 58 7.36 7.42 -5.93
C LYS A 58 6.67 6.82 -4.70
N PRO A 59 7.40 6.53 -3.62
CA PRO A 59 6.82 5.96 -2.41
C PRO A 59 5.77 6.90 -1.80
N ASP A 60 4.70 6.32 -1.23
CA ASP A 60 3.60 7.06 -0.60
C ASP A 60 4.04 7.77 0.68
N VAL A 61 5.03 7.17 1.36
CA VAL A 61 5.63 7.70 2.58
C VAL A 61 7.13 7.46 2.59
N VAL A 62 7.90 8.51 2.86
CA VAL A 62 9.35 8.44 3.03
C VAL A 62 9.73 8.88 4.43
N LEU A 63 10.30 7.98 5.19
CA LEU A 63 10.90 8.24 6.50
C LEU A 63 12.41 8.45 6.33
N LYS A 64 12.82 9.66 5.92
CA LYS A 64 14.22 9.97 5.56
C LYS A 64 15.19 9.64 6.70
N LYS A 65 14.84 10.03 7.95
CA LYS A 65 15.66 9.77 9.15
C LYS A 65 15.99 8.29 9.31
N TYR A 66 15.09 7.41 8.85
CA TYR A 66 15.20 5.97 9.05
C TYR A 66 15.52 5.21 7.75
N LYS A 67 15.86 5.95 6.66
CA LYS A 67 16.12 5.37 5.33
C LYS A 67 15.04 4.34 4.95
N THR A 68 13.76 4.68 5.16
CA THR A 68 12.65 3.77 4.93
C THR A 68 11.68 4.36 3.92
N ALA A 69 11.37 3.58 2.89
CA ALA A 69 10.35 3.88 1.89
C ALA A 69 9.14 2.95 2.10
N ILE A 70 7.95 3.51 2.16
CA ILE A 70 6.71 2.75 2.36
C ILE A 70 5.81 2.96 1.16
N PHE A 71 5.31 1.85 0.62
CA PHE A 71 4.35 1.79 -0.49
C PHE A 71 3.05 1.17 0.01
N ILE A 72 1.93 1.75 -0.38
CA ILE A 72 0.59 1.24 -0.09
C ILE A 72 0.03 0.67 -1.39
N ASP A 73 0.08 -0.66 -1.50
CA ASP A 73 -0.25 -1.35 -2.73
C ASP A 73 -1.75 -1.60 -2.83
N SER A 74 -2.39 -1.05 -3.86
CA SER A 74 -3.76 -1.38 -4.20
C SER A 74 -3.86 -2.83 -4.66
N CYS A 75 -4.89 -3.53 -4.20
CA CYS A 75 -5.10 -4.94 -4.50
C CYS A 75 -5.26 -5.21 -5.99
N PHE A 76 -5.91 -4.32 -6.70
CA PHE A 76 -6.12 -4.46 -8.13
C PHE A 76 -4.83 -4.16 -8.93
N TRP A 77 -4.23 -2.98 -8.72
CA TRP A 77 -3.12 -2.51 -9.54
C TRP A 77 -1.81 -3.28 -9.35
N HIS A 78 -1.62 -3.88 -8.18
CA HIS A 78 -0.41 -4.62 -7.84
C HIS A 78 -0.60 -6.13 -7.81
N GLY A 79 -1.76 -6.64 -8.29
CA GLY A 79 -2.01 -8.07 -8.48
C GLY A 79 -2.07 -8.86 -7.18
N CYS A 80 -2.83 -8.38 -6.19
CA CYS A 80 -3.02 -9.10 -4.93
C CYS A 80 -3.62 -10.48 -5.16
N LYS A 81 -2.97 -11.54 -4.68
CA LYS A 81 -3.45 -12.92 -4.84
C LYS A 81 -4.84 -13.17 -4.27
N LYS A 82 -5.24 -12.42 -3.23
CA LYS A 82 -6.53 -12.60 -2.55
C LYS A 82 -7.66 -11.81 -3.18
N HIS A 83 -7.40 -10.57 -3.63
CA HIS A 83 -8.44 -9.61 -3.98
C HIS A 83 -8.35 -9.05 -5.41
N CYS A 84 -7.28 -9.36 -6.17
CA CYS A 84 -7.20 -8.91 -7.55
C CYS A 84 -8.15 -9.76 -8.43
N ARG A 85 -9.21 -9.11 -8.91
CA ARG A 85 -10.14 -9.72 -9.88
C ARG A 85 -9.99 -8.99 -11.21
N ILE A 86 -9.50 -9.71 -12.21
CA ILE A 86 -9.26 -9.14 -13.53
C ILE A 86 -10.60 -9.10 -14.27
N PRO A 87 -11.03 -7.93 -14.79
CA PRO A 87 -12.24 -7.82 -15.59
C PRO A 87 -12.20 -8.72 -16.83
N THR A 88 -13.33 -9.27 -17.21
CA THR A 88 -13.46 -10.09 -18.44
C THR A 88 -13.30 -9.22 -19.68
N ALA A 89 -13.85 -8.02 -19.66
CA ALA A 89 -13.65 -7.04 -20.72
C ALA A 89 -12.18 -6.57 -20.77
N ASN A 90 -11.57 -6.66 -21.96
CA ASN A 90 -10.18 -6.30 -22.22
C ASN A 90 -9.17 -7.05 -21.30
N LYS A 91 -9.44 -8.32 -21.00
CA LYS A 91 -8.62 -9.14 -20.10
C LYS A 91 -7.12 -9.11 -20.44
N LYS A 92 -6.77 -9.21 -21.73
CA LYS A 92 -5.38 -9.18 -22.19
C LYS A 92 -4.69 -7.88 -21.76
N TYR A 93 -5.32 -6.72 -21.97
CA TYR A 93 -4.80 -5.43 -21.54
C TYR A 93 -4.56 -5.37 -20.03
N TRP A 94 -5.52 -5.84 -19.22
CA TRP A 94 -5.38 -5.81 -17.77
C TRP A 94 -4.27 -6.72 -17.25
N VAL A 95 -4.16 -7.93 -17.80
CA VAL A 95 -3.07 -8.87 -17.46
C VAL A 95 -1.71 -8.26 -17.76
N GLU A 96 -1.54 -7.68 -18.95
CA GLU A 96 -0.28 -7.02 -19.33
C GLU A 96 0.03 -5.84 -18.40
N LYS A 97 -0.97 -4.99 -18.10
CA LYS A 97 -0.83 -3.82 -17.25
C LYS A 97 -0.39 -4.20 -15.83
N ILE A 98 -1.08 -5.17 -15.22
CA ILE A 98 -0.77 -5.66 -13.88
C ILE A 98 0.62 -6.31 -13.85
N THR A 99 0.94 -7.13 -14.86
CA THR A 99 2.27 -7.75 -14.98
C THR A 99 3.38 -6.71 -15.07
N LYS A 100 3.19 -5.65 -15.87
CA LYS A 100 4.13 -4.52 -15.94
C LYS A 100 4.31 -3.84 -14.59
N ASN A 101 3.22 -3.62 -13.84
CA ASN A 101 3.29 -3.05 -12.50
C ASN A 101 4.08 -3.94 -11.55
N ILE A 102 3.81 -5.25 -11.51
CA ILE A 102 4.54 -6.22 -10.68
C ILE A 102 6.04 -6.23 -11.00
N LYS A 103 6.40 -6.21 -12.30
CA LYS A 103 7.81 -6.12 -12.73
C LYS A 103 8.46 -4.82 -12.25
N ARG A 104 7.76 -3.68 -12.37
CA ARG A 104 8.22 -2.39 -11.85
C ARG A 104 8.43 -2.45 -10.34
N ASP A 105 7.50 -3.03 -9.59
CA ASP A 105 7.59 -3.13 -8.14
C ASP A 105 8.79 -3.95 -7.66
N LYS A 106 9.12 -5.01 -8.38
CA LYS A 106 10.36 -5.77 -8.15
C LYS A 106 11.60 -4.92 -8.37
N LYS A 107 11.67 -4.15 -9.48
CA LYS A 107 12.79 -3.22 -9.76
C LYS A 107 12.93 -2.17 -8.66
N VAL A 108 11.81 -1.59 -8.21
CA VAL A 108 11.80 -0.62 -7.12
C VAL A 108 12.35 -1.23 -5.83
N SER A 109 11.92 -2.45 -5.52
CA SER A 109 12.38 -3.16 -4.32
C SER A 109 13.88 -3.45 -4.34
N LEU A 110 14.42 -3.87 -5.49
CA LEU A 110 15.86 -4.09 -5.68
C LEU A 110 16.64 -2.79 -5.51
N TYR A 111 16.20 -1.71 -6.16
CA TYR A 111 16.84 -0.40 -6.04
C TYR A 111 17.02 0.05 -4.59
N TYR A 112 15.97 -0.06 -3.78
CA TYR A 112 16.05 0.34 -2.37
C TYR A 112 16.97 -0.59 -1.57
N LYS A 113 16.97 -1.88 -1.87
CA LYS A 113 17.88 -2.86 -1.26
C LYS A 113 19.35 -2.51 -1.55
N GLU A 114 19.68 -2.22 -2.80
CA GLU A 114 21.04 -1.82 -3.22
C GLU A 114 21.50 -0.52 -2.54
N LYS A 115 20.60 0.41 -2.32
CA LYS A 115 20.87 1.68 -1.61
C LYS A 115 20.88 1.56 -0.09
N SER A 116 20.78 0.34 0.46
CA SER A 116 20.67 0.09 1.90
C SER A 116 19.53 0.85 2.56
N TRP A 117 18.42 1.01 1.82
CA TRP A 117 17.17 1.54 2.33
C TRP A 117 16.22 0.40 2.68
N LYS A 118 15.46 0.58 3.74
CA LYS A 118 14.35 -0.30 4.08
C LYS A 118 13.19 -0.02 3.16
N ILE A 119 12.56 -1.08 2.67
CA ILE A 119 11.31 -0.98 1.92
C ILE A 119 10.21 -1.71 2.66
N CYS A 120 9.07 -1.06 2.81
CA CYS A 120 7.88 -1.62 3.39
C CYS A 120 6.74 -1.53 2.39
N ARG A 121 6.13 -2.65 2.04
CA ARG A 121 4.94 -2.70 1.17
C ARG A 121 3.75 -3.17 1.96
N VAL A 122 2.70 -2.38 1.96
CA VAL A 122 1.47 -2.63 2.72
C VAL A 122 0.30 -2.71 1.77
N TRP A 123 -0.39 -3.84 1.76
CA TRP A 123 -1.60 -3.99 0.96
C TRP A 123 -2.73 -3.11 1.49
N GLU A 124 -3.52 -2.49 0.61
CA GLU A 124 -4.66 -1.65 0.99
C GLU A 124 -5.64 -2.37 1.93
N HIS A 125 -5.91 -3.67 1.69
CA HIS A 125 -6.80 -4.47 2.55
C HIS A 125 -6.24 -4.71 3.96
N ASN A 126 -4.94 -4.49 4.16
CA ASN A 126 -4.29 -4.59 5.46
C ASN A 126 -4.17 -3.24 6.18
N VAL A 127 -4.56 -2.14 5.55
CA VAL A 127 -4.51 -0.82 6.17
C VAL A 127 -5.69 -0.63 7.10
N ASN A 128 -5.57 -1.16 8.31
CA ASN A 128 -6.49 -0.94 9.41
C ASN A 128 -5.70 -0.55 10.68
N LYS A 129 -6.38 -0.09 11.72
CA LYS A 129 -5.75 0.42 12.94
C LYS A 129 -4.78 -0.61 13.56
N LYS A 130 -5.21 -1.88 13.68
CA LYS A 130 -4.39 -2.96 14.27
C LYS A 130 -3.12 -3.23 13.45
N THR A 131 -3.23 -3.26 12.13
CA THR A 131 -2.10 -3.52 11.24
C THR A 131 -1.12 -2.34 11.21
N ILE A 132 -1.64 -1.11 11.27
CA ILE A 132 -0.79 0.07 11.40
C ILE A 132 -0.04 0.06 12.72
N ASP A 133 -0.68 -0.33 13.84
CA ASP A 133 -0.02 -0.47 15.13
C ASP A 133 1.12 -1.50 15.09
N LYS A 134 0.86 -2.66 14.49
CA LYS A 134 1.88 -3.69 14.28
C LYS A 134 3.05 -3.18 13.44
N LEU A 135 2.76 -2.58 12.30
CA LEU A 135 3.77 -2.02 11.40
C LEU A 135 4.63 -0.96 12.10
N VAL A 136 3.99 -0.06 12.85
CA VAL A 136 4.70 0.98 13.62
C VAL A 136 5.55 0.35 14.72
N CYS A 137 5.05 -0.69 15.38
CA CYS A 137 5.82 -1.44 16.37
C CYS A 137 7.06 -2.09 15.74
N ASP A 138 6.89 -2.74 14.59
CA ASP A 138 7.98 -3.39 13.87
C ASP A 138 9.00 -2.36 13.35
N LEU A 139 8.56 -1.24 12.80
CA LEU A 139 9.44 -0.13 12.44
C LEU A 139 10.22 0.41 13.64
N LYS A 140 9.57 0.56 14.80
CA LYS A 140 10.25 1.01 16.03
C LYS A 140 11.29 0.00 16.51
N LYS A 141 10.96 -1.30 16.51
CA LYS A 141 11.92 -2.36 16.86
C LYS A 141 13.15 -2.33 15.96
N GLU A 142 12.94 -2.22 14.66
CA GLU A 142 14.04 -2.14 13.69
C GLU A 142 14.89 -0.88 13.83
N ILE A 143 14.26 0.25 14.16
CA ILE A 143 14.92 1.55 14.27
C ILE A 143 15.71 1.68 15.57
N TYR A 144 15.17 1.22 16.67
CA TYR A 144 15.72 1.45 18.00
C TYR A 144 16.39 0.23 18.61
N GLY A 145 16.36 -0.93 17.94
CA GLY A 145 16.93 -2.19 18.46
C GLY A 145 16.27 -2.69 19.75
N VAL A 146 15.15 -2.09 20.14
CA VAL A 146 14.48 -2.36 21.41
C VAL A 146 13.49 -3.49 21.24
N ARG A 147 13.71 -4.61 21.91
CA ARG A 147 12.64 -5.56 22.22
C ARG A 147 11.62 -4.85 23.10
N ILE A 148 10.58 -4.28 22.51
CA ILE A 148 9.45 -3.74 23.27
C ILE A 148 8.71 -4.94 23.86
N ARG A 149 8.99 -5.24 25.13
CA ARG A 149 8.13 -6.10 25.92
C ARG A 149 6.77 -5.42 26.02
N ASN A 150 5.72 -6.15 25.69
CA ASN A 150 4.28 -5.83 25.76
C ASN A 150 3.85 -4.43 26.25
N SER A 151 3.02 -3.83 25.45
CA SER A 151 2.39 -2.53 25.40
C SER A 151 1.66 -2.01 26.67
N LYS A 152 2.25 -1.98 27.84
CA LYS A 152 1.70 -1.27 29.01
C LYS A 152 2.45 0.02 29.41
N SER A 153 3.47 0.44 28.67
CA SER A 153 4.29 1.62 29.02
C SER A 153 4.21 2.78 28.02
N PHE A 154 3.11 2.88 27.25
CA PHE A 154 2.99 3.91 26.21
C PHE A 154 2.67 5.32 26.75
N ASP A 155 2.34 5.44 28.05
CA ASP A 155 1.94 6.73 28.67
C ASP A 155 3.14 7.58 29.18
N ARG A 156 4.35 7.05 29.18
CA ARG A 156 5.49 7.77 29.77
C ARG A 156 6.16 8.79 28.84
N TYR A 157 5.80 8.81 27.55
CA TYR A 157 6.38 9.74 26.56
C TYR A 157 5.55 11.00 26.29
N LYS A 158 4.37 11.14 26.91
CA LYS A 158 3.50 12.33 26.77
C LYS A 158 3.89 13.50 27.69
N ARG A 159 4.89 13.35 28.59
CA ARG A 159 5.21 14.37 29.61
C ARG A 159 6.52 15.13 29.38
N LYS A 160 7.09 15.13 28.19
CA LYS A 160 8.25 15.95 27.85
C LYS A 160 8.10 16.54 26.45
N VAL A 161 7.13 17.39 26.27
CA VAL A 161 7.10 18.51 25.31
C VAL A 161 6.22 19.57 25.91
#